data_13d9e0293bc39a1f1419796102d4166d
#
_entry.id   13d9e0293bc39a1f1419796102d4166d
#
_cell.length_a   1.000
_cell.length_b   1.000
_cell.length_c   1.000
_cell.angle_alpha   90.00
_cell.angle_beta   90.00
_cell.angle_gamma   90.00
#
_symmetry.space_group_name_H-M   'P 1'
#
loop_
_entity.id
_entity.type
_entity.pdbx_description
1 polymer ?
#
loop_
_entity_poly.entity_id
_entity_poly.type
_entity_poly.pdbx_seq_one_letter_code
_entity_poly.pdbx_strand_id
1 'polypeptide(L)'
;MLRFLRSSLLMGISLSVLSNVPVLSAQQPDPPAQARVDTTAASSQPVLPMGSPLTEALALYRKGNFDEAINRYQSVLRDKPNNPDAYAGLIRTYLKKKDVQQAADTAHQALQVVDSTPVHVAVGELYFRQGKIHDAEEEWVKVINSGHQDSRAYLGLARVRWAISMYKSAWTMIDRAHSLDPSDPEIQSLWTGKLSAKERIKYLENYLAAENNEDADSLTAMRNYLEYLKARAKDPRRSCHLVSKVSATETPLVRLLHDPQHLRGYGLAVDVNGHGSKLLFDTGASGILISRGVAERSGVTRLSDTAMWGIGDKGSKDGYAAVADSLKIGGLEFQGCTVRVLEQRSVVGEDGLIGADVFSSFLVEIDFPNEKLRLTELPKRPEDSSSNLALKTEEENSDSEEENTDKSGTTPSAKAEKPRYSGPQDRYIAPEMKSYSPVFRFGHMLLVPTSVGEVPGKLFLVDSGAFTNHITPAAAREVTKVHGDSSITIKGLSGTVKNVYSADKAVLQFGHLRQENQDIVAFDFTHLSDNIGTEVSGTLGFTLLRFLDIKLDYRDGLVDFSYDPKRWGR
;
A
#
# COMPACT_ATOMS: atom_id res chain seq x y z
N MET A 1 -20.59 27.12 -33.99
CA MET A 1 -19.56 28.07 -33.59
C MET A 1 -19.82 28.45 -32.12
N LEU A 2 -19.50 27.58 -31.18
CA LEU A 2 -19.59 27.85 -29.73
C LEU A 2 -18.16 27.90 -29.18
N ARG A 3 -17.72 29.10 -28.82
CA ARG A 3 -16.50 29.31 -28.04
C ARG A 3 -16.78 28.91 -26.60
N PHE A 4 -16.24 27.76 -26.17
CA PHE A 4 -16.19 27.42 -24.77
C PHE A 4 -15.20 28.34 -24.06
N LEU A 5 -15.70 29.08 -23.09
CA LEU A 5 -14.90 29.80 -22.10
C LEU A 5 -14.05 28.79 -21.34
N ARG A 6 -12.72 28.91 -21.50
CA ARG A 6 -11.75 28.16 -20.72
C ARG A 6 -11.71 28.73 -19.30
N SER A 7 -12.52 28.19 -18.44
CA SER A 7 -12.38 28.39 -16.99
C SER A 7 -11.19 27.57 -16.51
N SER A 8 -10.26 28.22 -15.82
CA SER A 8 -9.15 27.55 -15.12
C SER A 8 -9.71 26.54 -14.12
N LEU A 9 -9.74 25.26 -14.49
CA LEU A 9 -10.25 24.18 -13.66
C LEU A 9 -9.20 23.89 -12.59
N LEU A 10 -9.46 24.32 -11.37
CA LEU A 10 -8.71 23.92 -10.18
C LEU A 10 -9.04 22.46 -9.86
N MET A 11 -8.23 21.52 -10.36
CA MET A 11 -8.36 20.11 -10.05
C MET A 11 -7.65 19.80 -8.75
N GLY A 12 -8.41 19.44 -7.72
CA GLY A 12 -7.86 18.93 -6.46
C GLY A 12 -7.70 17.41 -6.55
N ILE A 13 -6.49 16.92 -6.38
CA ILE A 13 -6.19 15.50 -6.20
C ILE A 13 -5.69 15.32 -4.79
N SER A 14 -6.37 14.49 -4.02
CA SER A 14 -6.00 14.15 -2.65
C SER A 14 -5.46 12.73 -2.61
N LEU A 15 -4.16 12.56 -2.81
CA LEU A 15 -3.50 11.29 -2.53
C LEU A 15 -2.65 11.47 -1.27
N SER A 16 -3.07 10.93 -0.15
CA SER A 16 -2.25 10.88 1.05
C SER A 16 -1.51 9.55 1.10
N VAL A 17 -0.30 9.53 0.55
CA VAL A 17 0.62 8.41 0.71
C VAL A 17 1.38 8.60 2.02
N LEU A 18 1.33 7.62 2.86
CA LEU A 18 2.12 7.56 4.08
C LEU A 18 3.35 6.71 3.87
N SER A 19 4.49 7.27 4.25
CA SER A 19 5.65 6.47 4.61
C SER A 19 5.22 5.40 5.63
N ASN A 20 5.30 4.13 5.28
CA ASN A 20 5.26 2.88 6.07
C ASN A 20 4.78 2.93 7.53
N VAL A 21 3.78 3.73 7.85
CA VAL A 21 3.03 3.60 9.09
C VAL A 21 1.89 2.65 8.77
N PRO A 22 1.79 1.47 9.39
CA PRO A 22 0.63 0.61 9.21
C PRO A 22 -0.58 1.37 9.75
N VAL A 23 -1.36 1.94 8.83
CA VAL A 23 -2.65 2.51 9.13
C VAL A 23 -3.62 1.36 9.18
N LEU A 24 -4.23 1.25 10.29
CA LEU A 24 -5.39 0.49 10.69
C LEU A 24 -6.11 -0.24 9.54
N SER A 25 -5.65 -1.44 9.20
CA SER A 25 -6.59 -2.50 8.90
C SER A 25 -7.10 -2.99 10.25
N ALA A 26 -8.39 -3.09 10.42
CA ALA A 26 -8.99 -3.74 11.56
C ALA A 26 -8.33 -5.12 11.73
N GLN A 27 -7.70 -5.32 12.88
CA GLN A 27 -7.13 -6.58 13.36
C GLN A 27 -6.13 -7.28 12.42
N GLN A 28 -4.85 -6.93 12.52
CA GLN A 28 -3.84 -7.97 12.33
C GLN A 28 -3.91 -8.89 13.56
N PRO A 29 -4.14 -10.19 13.37
CA PRO A 29 -4.02 -11.14 14.47
C PRO A 29 -2.56 -11.18 14.97
N ASP A 30 -2.40 -11.37 16.27
CA ASP A 30 -1.09 -11.56 16.89
C ASP A 30 -0.29 -12.66 16.18
N PRO A 31 1.04 -12.51 16.05
CA PRO A 31 1.87 -13.51 15.40
C PRO A 31 1.83 -14.83 16.18
N PRO A 32 1.77 -15.98 15.49
CA PRO A 32 1.74 -17.29 16.14
C PRO A 32 3.01 -17.53 16.94
N ALA A 33 2.86 -18.22 18.08
CA ALA A 33 3.95 -18.68 18.92
C ALA A 33 4.98 -19.47 18.09
N GLN A 34 6.26 -19.20 18.35
CA GLN A 34 7.42 -19.73 17.64
C GLN A 34 7.38 -21.26 17.51
N ALA A 35 7.20 -21.75 16.28
CA ALA A 35 7.62 -23.09 15.93
C ALA A 35 9.16 -23.10 15.84
N ARG A 36 9.81 -23.97 16.63
CA ARG A 36 11.25 -24.22 16.51
C ARG A 36 11.53 -24.75 15.10
N VAL A 37 12.24 -23.96 14.32
CA VAL A 37 12.79 -24.41 13.04
C VAL A 37 14.15 -25.01 13.33
N ASP A 38 14.35 -26.29 12.96
CA ASP A 38 15.64 -26.96 13.03
C ASP A 38 16.67 -26.20 12.16
N THR A 39 17.68 -25.67 12.82
CA THR A 39 18.77 -24.89 12.21
C THR A 39 19.87 -25.80 11.67
N THR A 40 19.60 -26.54 10.61
CA THR A 40 20.65 -27.25 9.88
C THR A 40 20.47 -27.12 8.36
N ALA A 41 20.51 -25.87 7.85
CA ALA A 41 20.78 -25.61 6.45
C ALA A 41 21.79 -24.47 6.38
N ALA A 42 23.05 -24.83 6.21
CA ALA A 42 24.12 -23.88 5.99
C ALA A 42 23.83 -23.01 4.76
N SER A 43 23.96 -21.69 4.96
CA SER A 43 23.91 -20.67 3.88
C SER A 43 24.88 -21.05 2.77
N SER A 44 24.37 -21.29 1.56
CA SER A 44 25.18 -21.58 0.38
C SER A 44 25.60 -20.33 -0.41
N GLN A 45 25.51 -19.14 0.17
CA GLN A 45 26.07 -17.95 -0.45
C GLN A 45 27.62 -18.00 -0.35
N PRO A 46 28.36 -17.76 -1.45
CA PRO A 46 29.81 -17.69 -1.40
C PRO A 46 30.23 -16.55 -0.48
N VAL A 47 30.97 -16.90 0.58
CA VAL A 47 31.58 -15.90 1.47
C VAL A 47 32.62 -15.14 0.65
N LEU A 48 32.31 -13.89 0.29
CA LEU A 48 33.25 -13.02 -0.41
C LEU A 48 34.47 -12.74 0.50
N PRO A 49 35.70 -12.76 -0.03
CA PRO A 49 36.90 -12.46 0.76
C PRO A 49 36.79 -11.07 1.37
N MET A 50 37.01 -10.94 2.68
CA MET A 50 37.04 -9.64 3.35
C MET A 50 38.12 -8.75 2.70
N GLY A 51 37.77 -7.47 2.38
CA GLY A 51 38.66 -6.53 1.72
C GLY A 51 38.70 -6.60 0.20
N SER A 52 37.80 -7.42 -0.44
CA SER A 52 37.69 -7.35 -1.90
C SER A 52 36.90 -6.09 -2.33
N PRO A 53 37.23 -5.52 -3.54
CA PRO A 53 36.45 -4.37 -4.07
C PRO A 53 34.93 -4.60 -4.12
N LEU A 54 34.51 -5.83 -4.34
CA LEU A 54 33.09 -6.22 -4.36
C LEU A 54 32.47 -6.18 -2.94
N THR A 55 33.20 -6.68 -1.93
CA THR A 55 32.76 -6.63 -0.52
C THR A 55 32.66 -5.18 -0.02
N GLU A 56 33.61 -4.33 -0.42
CA GLU A 56 33.60 -2.90 -0.11
C GLU A 56 32.40 -2.20 -0.76
N ALA A 57 32.12 -2.49 -2.05
CA ALA A 57 30.96 -1.95 -2.76
C ALA A 57 29.63 -2.32 -2.07
N LEU A 58 29.49 -3.59 -1.65
CA LEU A 58 28.32 -4.06 -0.92
C LEU A 58 28.20 -3.38 0.46
N ALA A 59 29.30 -3.19 1.17
CA ALA A 59 29.29 -2.49 2.46
C ALA A 59 28.88 -1.01 2.31
N LEU A 60 29.35 -0.32 1.25
CA LEU A 60 28.94 1.04 0.91
C LEU A 60 27.44 1.11 0.57
N TYR A 61 26.94 0.17 -0.25
CA TYR A 61 25.51 0.05 -0.56
C TYR A 61 24.66 -0.10 0.71
N ARG A 62 25.04 -1.04 1.60
CA ARG A 62 24.31 -1.30 2.87
C ARG A 62 24.33 -0.11 3.84
N LYS A 63 25.35 0.74 3.75
CA LYS A 63 25.47 1.99 4.51
C LYS A 63 24.72 3.17 3.87
N GLY A 64 24.12 3.01 2.69
CA GLY A 64 23.48 4.11 1.96
C GLY A 64 24.45 5.03 1.19
N ASN A 65 25.75 4.71 1.12
CA ASN A 65 26.75 5.47 0.36
C ASN A 65 26.70 5.08 -1.12
N PHE A 66 25.59 5.41 -1.79
CA PHE A 66 25.27 4.89 -3.12
C PHE A 66 26.22 5.37 -4.21
N ASP A 67 26.69 6.63 -4.20
CA ASP A 67 27.61 7.14 -5.21
C ASP A 67 28.97 6.44 -5.16
N GLU A 68 29.47 6.22 -3.96
CA GLU A 68 30.71 5.47 -3.75
C GLU A 68 30.55 3.99 -4.11
N ALA A 69 29.39 3.39 -3.79
CA ALA A 69 29.08 2.02 -4.19
C ALA A 69 29.06 1.86 -5.72
N ILE A 70 28.43 2.80 -6.47
CA ILE A 70 28.43 2.82 -7.93
C ILE A 70 29.86 2.84 -8.46
N ASN A 71 30.68 3.79 -7.99
CA ASN A 71 32.08 3.90 -8.43
C ASN A 71 32.86 2.61 -8.18
N ARG A 72 32.59 1.94 -7.05
CA ARG A 72 33.28 0.72 -6.67
C ARG A 72 32.82 -0.47 -7.53
N TYR A 73 31.52 -0.65 -7.76
CA TYR A 73 31.01 -1.67 -8.68
C TYR A 73 31.52 -1.47 -10.10
N GLN A 74 31.52 -0.24 -10.61
CA GLN A 74 32.09 0.09 -11.92
C GLN A 74 33.60 -0.22 -12.00
N SER A 75 34.35 -0.01 -10.90
CA SER A 75 35.75 -0.42 -10.85
C SER A 75 35.91 -1.94 -11.00
N VAL A 76 35.06 -2.72 -10.30
CA VAL A 76 35.06 -4.19 -10.45
C VAL A 76 34.77 -4.60 -11.88
N LEU A 77 33.82 -3.93 -12.57
CA LEU A 77 33.48 -4.24 -13.97
C LEU A 77 34.54 -3.82 -14.97
N ARG A 78 35.35 -2.80 -14.67
CA ARG A 78 36.56 -2.46 -15.50
C ARG A 78 37.60 -3.58 -15.45
N ASP A 79 37.80 -4.17 -14.27
CA ASP A 79 38.79 -5.25 -14.10
C ASP A 79 38.24 -6.61 -14.53
N LYS A 80 36.94 -6.84 -14.34
CA LYS A 80 36.21 -8.08 -14.65
C LYS A 80 34.87 -7.76 -15.33
N PRO A 81 34.86 -7.54 -16.66
CA PRO A 81 33.67 -7.07 -17.39
C PRO A 81 32.44 -7.98 -17.34
N ASN A 82 32.58 -9.22 -16.93
CA ASN A 82 31.48 -10.21 -16.81
C ASN A 82 31.21 -10.61 -15.35
N ASN A 83 31.53 -9.75 -14.37
CA ASN A 83 31.27 -10.04 -12.96
C ASN A 83 29.77 -9.89 -12.63
N PRO A 84 29.04 -10.98 -12.34
CA PRO A 84 27.59 -10.94 -12.13
C PRO A 84 27.17 -10.17 -10.86
N ASP A 85 27.93 -10.30 -9.78
CA ASP A 85 27.59 -9.64 -8.51
C ASP A 85 27.80 -8.13 -8.61
N ALA A 86 28.77 -7.68 -9.40
CA ALA A 86 28.98 -6.25 -9.64
C ALA A 86 27.84 -5.65 -10.48
N TYR A 87 27.36 -6.35 -11.51
CA TYR A 87 26.17 -5.90 -12.26
C TYR A 87 24.93 -5.87 -11.37
N ALA A 88 24.67 -6.93 -10.62
CA ALA A 88 23.52 -7.00 -9.71
C ALA A 88 23.57 -5.88 -8.65
N GLY A 89 24.75 -5.63 -8.06
CA GLY A 89 24.95 -4.55 -7.11
C GLY A 89 24.74 -3.17 -7.73
N LEU A 90 25.22 -2.96 -8.95
CA LEU A 90 25.07 -1.71 -9.68
C LEU A 90 23.61 -1.42 -10.04
N ILE A 91 22.87 -2.41 -10.56
CA ILE A 91 21.42 -2.31 -10.83
C ILE A 91 20.68 -1.88 -9.55
N ARG A 92 20.88 -2.60 -8.44
CA ARG A 92 20.25 -2.30 -7.15
C ARG A 92 20.61 -0.89 -6.66
N THR A 93 21.85 -0.47 -6.82
CA THR A 93 22.28 0.86 -6.37
C THR A 93 21.61 1.97 -7.16
N TYR A 94 21.43 1.80 -8.48
CA TYR A 94 20.66 2.74 -9.30
C TYR A 94 19.18 2.75 -8.90
N LEU A 95 18.57 1.59 -8.62
CA LEU A 95 17.19 1.54 -8.13
C LEU A 95 17.03 2.28 -6.79
N LYS A 96 18.00 2.18 -5.88
CA LYS A 96 18.01 2.94 -4.62
C LYS A 96 18.14 4.45 -4.83
N LYS A 97 18.91 4.86 -5.83
CA LYS A 97 18.99 6.26 -6.25
C LYS A 97 17.78 6.73 -7.05
N LYS A 98 16.78 5.87 -7.27
CA LYS A 98 15.58 6.15 -8.07
C LYS A 98 15.90 6.41 -9.56
N ASP A 99 17.07 6.00 -10.02
CA ASP A 99 17.51 6.09 -11.41
C ASP A 99 17.17 4.79 -12.16
N VAL A 100 15.88 4.64 -12.46
CA VAL A 100 15.32 3.44 -13.11
C VAL A 100 15.90 3.25 -14.51
N GLN A 101 16.23 4.35 -15.21
CA GLN A 101 16.80 4.27 -16.55
C GLN A 101 18.22 3.68 -16.53
N GLN A 102 19.10 4.17 -15.66
CA GLN A 102 20.45 3.62 -15.52
C GLN A 102 20.44 2.16 -15.03
N ALA A 103 19.46 1.81 -14.15
CA ALA A 103 19.25 0.43 -13.76
C ALA A 103 18.88 -0.45 -14.97
N ALA A 104 17.98 0.03 -15.85
CA ALA A 104 17.55 -0.69 -17.05
C ALA A 104 18.68 -0.86 -18.06
N ASP A 105 19.45 0.20 -18.32
CA ASP A 105 20.60 0.15 -19.24
C ASP A 105 21.67 -0.84 -18.73
N THR A 106 21.93 -0.83 -17.41
CA THR A 106 22.86 -1.76 -16.75
C THR A 106 22.36 -3.21 -16.83
N ALA A 107 21.05 -3.43 -16.60
CA ALA A 107 20.44 -4.76 -16.70
C ALA A 107 20.51 -5.31 -18.13
N HIS A 108 20.23 -4.47 -19.13
CA HIS A 108 20.34 -4.84 -20.54
C HIS A 108 21.78 -5.24 -20.89
N GLN A 109 22.77 -4.45 -20.46
CA GLN A 109 24.19 -4.78 -20.65
C GLN A 109 24.57 -6.08 -19.95
N ALA A 110 24.12 -6.28 -18.70
CA ALA A 110 24.43 -7.50 -17.95
C ALA A 110 23.93 -8.76 -18.65
N LEU A 111 22.67 -8.76 -19.12
CA LEU A 111 22.04 -9.89 -19.80
C LEU A 111 22.72 -10.26 -21.13
N GLN A 112 23.46 -9.31 -21.76
CA GLN A 112 24.22 -9.59 -22.98
C GLN A 112 25.55 -10.30 -22.70
N VAL A 113 26.12 -10.14 -21.50
CA VAL A 113 27.48 -10.60 -21.20
C VAL A 113 27.53 -11.72 -20.17
N VAL A 114 26.50 -11.88 -19.36
CA VAL A 114 26.47 -12.88 -18.28
C VAL A 114 25.05 -13.35 -17.95
N ASP A 115 24.80 -14.64 -18.12
CA ASP A 115 23.58 -15.32 -17.66
C ASP A 115 23.85 -15.95 -16.28
N SER A 116 23.31 -15.36 -15.22
CA SER A 116 23.60 -15.81 -13.84
C SER A 116 22.51 -15.43 -12.85
N THR A 117 22.43 -16.21 -11.78
CA THR A 117 21.49 -16.00 -10.68
C THR A 117 21.50 -14.56 -10.12
N PRO A 118 22.64 -13.95 -9.75
CA PRO A 118 22.64 -12.58 -9.21
C PRO A 118 22.04 -11.54 -10.17
N VAL A 119 22.30 -11.69 -11.48
CA VAL A 119 21.74 -10.79 -12.50
C VAL A 119 20.24 -10.97 -12.62
N HIS A 120 19.73 -12.21 -12.72
CA HIS A 120 18.29 -12.49 -12.77
C HIS A 120 17.55 -11.95 -11.55
N VAL A 121 18.12 -12.08 -10.36
CA VAL A 121 17.51 -11.51 -9.14
C VAL A 121 17.41 -9.99 -9.24
N ALA A 122 18.45 -9.30 -9.69
CA ALA A 122 18.45 -7.84 -9.83
C ALA A 122 17.53 -7.36 -10.98
N VAL A 123 17.44 -8.13 -12.07
CA VAL A 123 16.48 -7.87 -13.17
C VAL A 123 15.04 -8.00 -12.68
N GLY A 124 14.74 -8.99 -11.85
CA GLY A 124 13.44 -9.10 -11.18
C GLY A 124 13.11 -7.86 -10.32
N GLU A 125 14.11 -7.32 -9.59
CA GLU A 125 13.92 -6.08 -8.82
C GLU A 125 13.63 -4.87 -9.73
N LEU A 126 14.30 -4.78 -10.87
CA LEU A 126 14.03 -3.76 -11.89
C LEU A 126 12.61 -3.91 -12.47
N TYR A 127 12.19 -5.12 -12.86
CA TYR A 127 10.85 -5.36 -13.39
C TYR A 127 9.76 -5.00 -12.37
N PHE A 128 9.95 -5.38 -11.11
CA PHE A 128 9.03 -4.99 -10.05
C PHE A 128 8.93 -3.46 -9.94
N ARG A 129 10.06 -2.76 -9.97
CA ARG A 129 10.09 -1.28 -9.92
C ARG A 129 9.41 -0.63 -11.13
N GLN A 130 9.43 -1.29 -12.29
CA GLN A 130 8.76 -0.85 -13.52
C GLN A 130 7.26 -1.23 -13.58
N GLY A 131 6.68 -1.81 -12.54
CA GLY A 131 5.29 -2.26 -12.53
C GLY A 131 5.05 -3.59 -13.28
N LYS A 132 6.10 -4.22 -13.79
CA LYS A 132 6.07 -5.52 -14.47
C LYS A 132 6.10 -6.66 -13.45
N ILE A 133 5.01 -6.75 -12.65
CA ILE A 133 4.98 -7.61 -11.46
C ILE A 133 5.11 -9.10 -11.82
N HIS A 134 4.48 -9.53 -12.93
CA HIS A 134 4.55 -10.93 -13.37
C HIS A 134 5.95 -11.28 -13.89
N ASP A 135 6.56 -10.40 -14.69
CA ASP A 135 7.92 -10.64 -15.21
C ASP A 135 8.93 -10.73 -14.04
N ALA A 136 8.75 -9.88 -13.02
CA ALA A 136 9.56 -9.94 -11.81
C ALA A 136 9.39 -11.26 -11.06
N GLU A 137 8.15 -11.73 -10.91
CA GLU A 137 7.85 -13.02 -10.27
C GLU A 137 8.51 -14.17 -11.03
N GLU A 138 8.42 -14.18 -12.36
CA GLU A 138 9.01 -15.22 -13.21
C GLU A 138 10.53 -15.31 -13.02
N GLU A 139 11.24 -14.18 -12.99
CA GLU A 139 12.69 -14.15 -12.75
C GLU A 139 13.05 -14.77 -11.39
N TRP A 140 12.34 -14.40 -10.32
CA TRP A 140 12.62 -14.92 -8.98
C TRP A 140 12.21 -16.40 -8.82
N VAL A 141 11.09 -16.82 -9.40
CA VAL A 141 10.65 -18.22 -9.40
C VAL A 141 11.66 -19.10 -10.16
N LYS A 142 12.18 -18.63 -11.30
CA LYS A 142 13.23 -19.31 -12.06
C LYS A 142 14.48 -19.55 -11.20
N VAL A 143 14.92 -18.54 -10.45
CA VAL A 143 16.06 -18.65 -9.53
C VAL A 143 15.81 -19.70 -8.44
N ILE A 144 14.66 -19.65 -7.78
CA ILE A 144 14.35 -20.60 -6.70
C ILE A 144 14.19 -22.03 -7.23
N ASN A 145 13.53 -22.20 -8.39
CA ASN A 145 13.32 -23.51 -9.00
C ASN A 145 14.62 -24.15 -9.52
N SER A 146 15.65 -23.36 -9.82
CA SER A 146 16.99 -23.86 -10.15
C SER A 146 17.78 -24.39 -8.93
N GLY A 147 17.18 -24.37 -7.74
CA GLY A 147 17.76 -24.85 -6.50
C GLY A 147 18.58 -23.82 -5.73
N HIS A 148 18.66 -22.58 -6.21
CA HIS A 148 19.40 -21.52 -5.52
C HIS A 148 18.61 -20.96 -4.33
N GLN A 149 19.28 -20.86 -3.18
CA GLN A 149 18.74 -20.23 -1.98
C GLN A 149 19.20 -18.78 -1.91
N ASP A 150 18.50 -17.90 -2.62
CA ASP A 150 18.84 -16.47 -2.68
C ASP A 150 17.88 -15.63 -1.83
N SER A 151 18.43 -14.89 -0.85
CA SER A 151 17.64 -14.09 0.09
C SER A 151 16.82 -13.00 -0.60
N ARG A 152 17.37 -12.38 -1.65
CA ARG A 152 16.69 -11.30 -2.36
C ARG A 152 15.65 -11.82 -3.35
N ALA A 153 15.80 -13.01 -3.91
CA ALA A 153 14.75 -13.67 -4.67
C ALA A 153 13.52 -13.96 -3.77
N TYR A 154 13.75 -14.47 -2.56
CA TYR A 154 12.68 -14.65 -1.58
C TYR A 154 12.05 -13.33 -1.13
N LEU A 155 12.84 -12.26 -0.95
CA LEU A 155 12.34 -10.91 -0.67
C LEU A 155 11.42 -10.42 -1.81
N GLY A 156 11.85 -10.61 -3.06
CA GLY A 156 11.07 -10.24 -4.25
C GLY A 156 9.74 -10.98 -4.30
N LEU A 157 9.77 -12.31 -4.15
CA LEU A 157 8.57 -13.14 -4.08
C LEU A 157 7.65 -12.72 -2.93
N ALA A 158 8.19 -12.38 -1.76
CA ALA A 158 7.40 -11.85 -0.65
C ALA A 158 6.64 -10.58 -1.03
N ARG A 159 7.29 -9.64 -1.73
CA ARG A 159 6.66 -8.41 -2.23
C ARG A 159 5.52 -8.69 -3.21
N VAL A 160 5.74 -9.61 -4.15
CA VAL A 160 4.68 -10.04 -5.09
C VAL A 160 3.53 -10.67 -4.33
N ARG A 161 3.80 -11.65 -3.46
CA ARG A 161 2.76 -12.32 -2.65
C ARG A 161 1.96 -11.31 -1.83
N TRP A 162 2.62 -10.30 -1.27
CA TRP A 162 1.96 -9.23 -0.52
C TRP A 162 1.05 -8.41 -1.43
N ALA A 163 1.56 -7.98 -2.58
CA ALA A 163 0.80 -7.17 -3.53
C ALA A 163 -0.44 -7.89 -4.08
N ILE A 164 -0.40 -9.23 -4.19
CA ILE A 164 -1.56 -10.03 -4.62
C ILE A 164 -2.37 -10.60 -3.46
N SER A 165 -2.26 -10.06 -2.25
CA SER A 165 -3.01 -10.46 -1.04
C SER A 165 -2.78 -11.92 -0.58
N MET A 166 -1.62 -12.50 -0.88
CA MET A 166 -1.19 -13.83 -0.43
C MET A 166 -0.34 -13.70 0.84
N TYR A 167 -0.94 -13.22 1.92
CA TYR A 167 -0.22 -12.75 3.10
C TYR A 167 0.50 -13.86 3.88
N LYS A 168 -0.09 -15.06 3.98
CA LYS A 168 0.56 -16.24 4.59
C LYS A 168 1.82 -16.63 3.81
N SER A 169 1.70 -16.73 2.50
CA SER A 169 2.82 -17.03 1.60
C SER A 169 3.88 -15.93 1.65
N ALA A 170 3.47 -14.66 1.70
CA ALA A 170 4.40 -13.53 1.82
C ALA A 170 5.24 -13.63 3.10
N TRP A 171 4.61 -13.90 4.24
CA TRP A 171 5.34 -14.06 5.51
C TRP A 171 6.29 -15.24 5.49
N THR A 172 5.91 -16.36 4.87
CA THR A 172 6.81 -17.51 4.68
C THR A 172 8.05 -17.12 3.88
N MET A 173 7.88 -16.35 2.80
CA MET A 173 9.00 -15.87 1.98
C MET A 173 9.88 -14.88 2.74
N ILE A 174 9.30 -13.97 3.53
CA ILE A 174 10.05 -13.02 4.37
C ILE A 174 10.88 -13.76 5.42
N ASP A 175 10.33 -14.76 6.09
CA ASP A 175 11.07 -15.58 7.05
C ASP A 175 12.24 -16.29 6.39
N ARG A 176 12.04 -16.83 5.19
CA ARG A 176 13.11 -17.47 4.44
C ARG A 176 14.18 -16.48 4.02
N ALA A 177 13.81 -15.30 3.49
CA ALA A 177 14.74 -14.24 3.15
C ALA A 177 15.58 -13.83 4.37
N HIS A 178 14.93 -13.57 5.51
CA HIS A 178 15.59 -13.16 6.75
C HIS A 178 16.51 -14.26 7.30
N SER A 179 16.16 -15.54 7.20
CA SER A 179 17.03 -16.64 7.63
C SER A 179 18.31 -16.76 6.80
N LEU A 180 18.27 -16.31 5.52
CA LEU A 180 19.42 -16.35 4.62
C LEU A 180 20.32 -15.12 4.74
N ASP A 181 19.76 -13.93 4.89
CA ASP A 181 20.51 -12.69 5.11
C ASP A 181 19.78 -11.73 6.08
N PRO A 182 19.96 -11.89 7.40
CA PRO A 182 19.34 -11.00 8.38
C PRO A 182 19.99 -9.61 8.42
N SER A 183 21.10 -9.41 7.72
CA SER A 183 21.82 -8.12 7.67
C SER A 183 21.41 -7.24 6.49
N ASP A 184 20.60 -7.75 5.55
CA ASP A 184 20.07 -6.94 4.46
C ASP A 184 19.02 -5.94 5.01
N PRO A 185 19.20 -4.60 4.82
CA PRO A 185 18.31 -3.60 5.41
C PRO A 185 16.85 -3.70 4.92
N GLU A 186 16.63 -4.12 3.67
CA GLU A 186 15.27 -4.23 3.12
C GLU A 186 14.54 -5.46 3.65
N ILE A 187 15.26 -6.58 3.79
CA ILE A 187 14.73 -7.81 4.41
C ILE A 187 14.39 -7.52 5.87
N GLN A 188 15.31 -6.88 6.60
CA GLN A 188 15.12 -6.50 7.99
C GLN A 188 13.91 -5.57 8.16
N SER A 189 13.77 -4.57 7.30
CA SER A 189 12.63 -3.63 7.33
C SER A 189 11.28 -4.35 7.22
N LEU A 190 11.12 -5.26 6.25
CA LEU A 190 9.88 -6.03 6.12
C LEU A 190 9.66 -7.01 7.28
N TRP A 191 10.73 -7.68 7.71
CA TRP A 191 10.66 -8.65 8.80
C TRP A 191 10.23 -8.00 10.12
N THR A 192 10.62 -6.74 10.39
CA THR A 192 10.18 -5.99 11.57
C THR A 192 8.66 -5.78 11.63
N GLY A 193 7.95 -5.96 10.52
CA GLY A 193 6.49 -5.99 10.48
C GLY A 193 5.85 -7.04 11.40
N LYS A 194 6.60 -8.12 11.74
CA LYS A 194 6.15 -9.19 12.66
C LYS A 194 6.33 -8.84 14.14
N LEU A 195 7.11 -7.81 14.43
CA LEU A 195 7.39 -7.44 15.81
C LEU A 195 6.15 -6.89 16.50
N SER A 196 5.91 -7.29 17.73
CA SER A 196 4.94 -6.65 18.61
C SER A 196 5.25 -5.15 18.79
N ALA A 197 4.27 -4.36 19.21
CA ALA A 197 4.48 -2.93 19.44
C ALA A 197 5.66 -2.67 20.41
N LYS A 198 5.81 -3.46 21.47
CA LYS A 198 6.92 -3.35 22.43
C LYS A 198 8.29 -3.65 21.80
N GLU A 199 8.37 -4.72 21.01
CA GLU A 199 9.61 -5.09 20.32
C GLU A 199 9.97 -4.07 19.25
N ARG A 200 8.97 -3.54 18.52
CA ARG A 200 9.16 -2.51 17.50
C ARG A 200 9.64 -1.19 18.10
N ILE A 201 9.12 -0.78 19.25
CA ILE A 201 9.63 0.38 19.99
C ILE A 201 11.12 0.17 20.30
N LYS A 202 11.50 -0.96 20.88
CA LYS A 202 12.89 -1.26 21.21
C LYS A 202 13.79 -1.31 19.97
N TYR A 203 13.30 -1.90 18.87
CA TYR A 203 14.02 -1.93 17.60
C TYR A 203 14.29 -0.51 17.06
N LEU A 204 13.27 0.35 17.01
CA LEU A 204 13.40 1.72 16.53
C LEU A 204 14.30 2.57 17.42
N GLU A 205 14.25 2.40 18.74
CA GLU A 205 15.15 3.08 19.67
C GLU A 205 16.61 2.73 19.38
N ASN A 206 16.91 1.45 19.22
CA ASN A 206 18.26 0.98 18.90
C ASN A 206 18.72 1.45 17.51
N TYR A 207 17.84 1.40 16.50
CA TYR A 207 18.15 1.84 15.14
C TYR A 207 18.46 3.34 15.07
N LEU A 208 17.65 4.17 15.74
CA LEU A 208 17.84 5.62 15.77
C LEU A 208 19.03 6.08 16.63
N ALA A 209 19.51 5.22 17.57
CA ALA A 209 20.69 5.49 18.37
C ALA A 209 22.00 5.09 17.66
N ALA A 210 21.94 4.21 16.67
CA ALA A 210 23.09 3.79 15.88
C ALA A 210 23.43 4.82 14.80
N GLU A 211 24.73 4.84 14.38
CA GLU A 211 25.10 5.58 13.17
C GLU A 211 24.43 4.94 11.95
N ASN A 212 23.66 5.73 11.22
CA ASN A 212 23.01 5.34 9.98
C ASN A 212 23.07 6.50 8.98
N ASN A 213 22.97 6.19 7.69
CA ASN A 213 23.05 7.15 6.59
C ASN A 213 21.66 7.41 5.98
N GLU A 214 20.60 7.27 6.78
CA GLU A 214 19.26 7.64 6.35
C GLU A 214 19.17 9.16 6.15
N ASP A 215 18.36 9.60 5.20
CA ASP A 215 18.08 11.01 5.01
C ASP A 215 17.29 11.60 6.20
N ALA A 216 17.38 12.91 6.35
CA ALA A 216 16.77 13.63 7.49
C ALA A 216 15.25 13.46 7.58
N ASP A 217 14.57 13.34 6.44
CA ASP A 217 13.11 13.17 6.39
C ASP A 217 12.73 11.77 6.84
N SER A 218 13.44 10.74 6.39
CA SER A 218 13.27 9.35 6.84
C SER A 218 13.50 9.21 8.34
N LEU A 219 14.58 9.81 8.88
CA LEU A 219 14.84 9.80 10.32
C LEU A 219 13.74 10.52 11.11
N THR A 220 13.24 11.62 10.60
CA THR A 220 12.14 12.37 11.22
C THR A 220 10.85 11.53 11.23
N ALA A 221 10.53 10.89 10.13
CA ALA A 221 9.37 9.99 10.04
C ALA A 221 9.48 8.81 11.02
N MET A 222 10.66 8.20 11.15
CA MET A 222 10.91 7.12 12.12
C MET A 222 10.77 7.60 13.58
N ARG A 223 11.29 8.80 13.91
CA ARG A 223 11.12 9.39 15.25
C ARG A 223 9.63 9.67 15.56
N ASN A 224 8.91 10.28 14.64
CA ASN A 224 7.48 10.53 14.79
C ASN A 224 6.70 9.22 14.97
N TYR A 225 7.06 8.18 14.22
CA TYR A 225 6.44 6.87 14.37
C TYR A 225 6.77 6.20 15.72
N LEU A 226 8.01 6.32 16.20
CA LEU A 226 8.40 5.84 17.53
C LEU A 226 7.58 6.56 18.63
N GLU A 227 7.45 7.87 18.55
CA GLU A 227 6.64 8.65 19.51
C GLU A 227 5.16 8.27 19.44
N TYR A 228 4.62 8.05 18.22
CA TYR A 228 3.27 7.51 18.05
C TYR A 228 3.09 6.16 18.76
N LEU A 229 4.01 5.20 18.56
CA LEU A 229 3.94 3.88 19.21
C LEU A 229 4.00 4.00 20.73
N LYS A 230 4.89 4.85 21.27
CA LYS A 230 5.02 5.09 22.71
C LYS A 230 3.76 5.74 23.29
N ALA A 231 3.21 6.75 22.60
CA ALA A 231 1.98 7.41 23.01
C ALA A 231 0.80 6.42 22.98
N ARG A 232 0.71 5.63 21.93
CA ARG A 232 -0.35 4.62 21.78
C ARG A 232 -0.26 3.51 22.83
N ALA A 233 0.94 3.07 23.19
CA ALA A 233 1.16 2.06 24.23
C ALA A 233 0.75 2.56 25.64
N LYS A 234 0.74 3.87 25.87
CA LYS A 234 0.27 4.51 27.12
C LYS A 234 -1.20 4.88 27.12
N ASP A 235 -1.83 4.85 25.95
CA ASP A 235 -3.25 5.22 25.81
C ASP A 235 -4.13 4.12 26.38
N PRO A 236 -5.04 4.40 27.34
CA PRO A 236 -5.90 3.40 27.96
C PRO A 236 -6.97 2.87 27.01
N ARG A 237 -7.20 3.57 25.88
CA ARG A 237 -8.17 3.14 24.88
C ARG A 237 -7.64 1.94 24.12
N ARG A 238 -8.49 0.99 23.84
CA ARG A 238 -8.15 -0.13 22.93
C ARG A 238 -7.81 0.42 21.54
N SER A 239 -7.09 -0.36 20.74
CA SER A 239 -6.90 -0.06 19.31
C SER A 239 -8.26 0.10 18.63
N CYS A 240 -8.30 0.87 17.53
CA CYS A 240 -9.52 1.08 16.77
C CYS A 240 -10.27 -0.22 16.49
N HIS A 241 -11.52 -0.27 16.85
CA HIS A 241 -12.37 -1.44 16.67
C HIS A 241 -13.81 -1.03 16.41
N LEU A 242 -14.49 -1.87 15.62
CA LEU A 242 -15.92 -1.73 15.34
C LEU A 242 -16.73 -2.20 16.57
N VAL A 243 -17.65 -1.35 17.04
CA VAL A 243 -18.54 -1.64 18.20
C VAL A 243 -19.90 -2.10 17.74
N SER A 244 -20.39 -1.55 16.63
CA SER A 244 -21.70 -1.89 16.09
C SER A 244 -21.73 -3.33 15.56
N LYS A 245 -22.75 -4.06 15.94
CA LYS A 245 -22.98 -5.46 15.48
C LYS A 245 -23.88 -5.45 14.26
N VAL A 246 -23.35 -5.05 13.12
CA VAL A 246 -24.10 -5.02 11.86
C VAL A 246 -23.43 -5.91 10.82
N SER A 247 -24.21 -6.74 10.14
CA SER A 247 -23.75 -7.56 9.02
C SER A 247 -23.78 -6.81 7.69
N ALA A 248 -24.62 -5.78 7.60
CA ALA A 248 -24.72 -4.91 6.44
C ALA A 248 -25.21 -3.53 6.86
N THR A 249 -24.75 -2.49 6.14
CA THR A 249 -25.24 -1.13 6.30
C THR A 249 -25.20 -0.39 4.96
N GLU A 250 -26.08 0.57 4.81
CA GLU A 250 -26.12 1.48 3.67
C GLU A 250 -26.10 2.92 4.19
N THR A 251 -25.32 3.78 3.55
CA THR A 251 -25.28 5.21 3.86
C THR A 251 -25.28 6.03 2.56
N PRO A 252 -25.97 7.18 2.52
CA PRO A 252 -25.93 8.03 1.34
C PRO A 252 -24.56 8.66 1.15
N LEU A 253 -24.13 8.78 -0.10
CA LEU A 253 -23.03 9.62 -0.48
C LEU A 253 -23.49 11.08 -0.52
N VAL A 254 -22.69 11.98 0.06
CA VAL A 254 -22.99 13.40 0.09
C VAL A 254 -22.34 14.08 -1.11
N ARG A 255 -23.11 14.79 -1.92
CA ARG A 255 -22.57 15.57 -3.04
C ARG A 255 -21.65 16.68 -2.54
N LEU A 256 -20.43 16.73 -3.03
CA LEU A 256 -19.48 17.80 -2.79
C LEU A 256 -19.40 18.65 -4.07
N LEU A 257 -19.73 19.91 -3.96
CA LEU A 257 -19.82 20.81 -5.10
C LEU A 257 -18.64 21.77 -5.12
N HIS A 258 -18.06 22.00 -6.29
CA HIS A 258 -17.10 23.07 -6.50
C HIS A 258 -17.81 24.44 -6.55
N ASP A 259 -18.94 24.46 -7.22
CA ASP A 259 -19.91 25.54 -7.28
C ASP A 259 -21.33 24.94 -7.43
N PRO A 260 -22.42 25.71 -7.37
CA PRO A 260 -23.78 25.16 -7.40
C PRO A 260 -24.13 24.26 -8.59
N GLN A 261 -23.35 24.29 -9.66
CA GLN A 261 -23.62 23.53 -10.89
C GLN A 261 -22.60 22.41 -11.15
N HIS A 262 -21.44 22.40 -10.45
CA HIS A 262 -20.36 21.48 -10.75
C HIS A 262 -20.08 20.54 -9.57
N LEU A 263 -20.43 19.26 -9.76
CA LEU A 263 -20.10 18.20 -8.83
C LEU A 263 -18.60 17.94 -8.87
N ARG A 264 -17.96 18.03 -7.72
CA ARG A 264 -16.52 17.77 -7.54
C ARG A 264 -16.22 16.33 -7.18
N GLY A 265 -17.08 15.70 -6.39
CA GLY A 265 -16.91 14.36 -5.86
C GLY A 265 -18.02 14.03 -4.88
N TYR A 266 -17.86 12.92 -4.21
CA TYR A 266 -18.75 12.50 -3.16
C TYR A 266 -18.03 12.42 -1.82
N GLY A 267 -18.75 12.67 -0.75
CA GLY A 267 -18.29 12.54 0.62
C GLY A 267 -19.18 11.63 1.45
N LEU A 268 -18.78 11.44 2.69
CA LEU A 268 -19.56 10.76 3.72
C LEU A 268 -19.84 11.72 4.88
N ALA A 269 -21.03 11.61 5.46
CA ALA A 269 -21.33 12.21 6.74
C ALA A 269 -20.65 11.36 7.83
N VAL A 270 -19.73 11.95 8.57
CA VAL A 270 -18.97 11.29 9.63
C VAL A 270 -19.15 12.08 10.91
N ASP A 271 -19.56 11.42 11.99
CA ASP A 271 -19.56 12.00 13.31
C ASP A 271 -18.26 11.66 14.01
N VAL A 272 -17.54 12.68 14.46
CA VAL A 272 -16.29 12.55 15.22
C VAL A 272 -16.54 13.04 16.63
N ASN A 273 -16.55 12.15 17.62
CA ASN A 273 -16.82 12.45 19.02
C ASN A 273 -18.13 13.26 19.24
N GLY A 274 -19.20 12.94 18.53
CA GLY A 274 -20.49 13.65 18.63
C GLY A 274 -20.60 14.89 17.73
N HIS A 275 -19.58 15.19 16.90
CA HIS A 275 -19.59 16.36 16.02
C HIS A 275 -19.59 15.95 14.54
N GLY A 276 -20.69 16.26 13.86
CA GLY A 276 -20.87 15.96 12.45
C GLY A 276 -19.88 16.68 11.54
N SER A 277 -19.35 15.97 10.56
CA SER A 277 -18.40 16.43 9.55
C SER A 277 -18.72 15.84 8.19
N LYS A 278 -18.31 16.52 7.11
CA LYS A 278 -18.42 16.01 5.74
C LYS A 278 -17.02 15.74 5.22
N LEU A 279 -16.67 14.47 5.06
CA LEU A 279 -15.35 14.05 4.58
C LEU A 279 -15.45 13.59 3.13
N LEU A 280 -14.53 14.04 2.27
CA LEU A 280 -14.40 13.52 0.90
C LEU A 280 -14.16 12.01 0.97
N PHE A 281 -14.93 11.22 0.23
CA PHE A 281 -14.72 9.78 0.11
C PHE A 281 -13.72 9.48 -1.02
N ASP A 282 -12.55 9.00 -0.64
CA ASP A 282 -11.38 8.94 -1.49
C ASP A 282 -10.76 7.53 -1.47
N THR A 283 -10.93 6.75 -2.56
CA THR A 283 -10.39 5.39 -2.67
C THR A 283 -8.87 5.36 -2.85
N GLY A 284 -8.26 6.50 -3.21
CA GLY A 284 -6.80 6.67 -3.31
C GLY A 284 -6.15 7.11 -1.99
N ALA A 285 -6.95 7.45 -0.97
CA ALA A 285 -6.46 7.89 0.33
C ALA A 285 -6.49 6.78 1.39
N SER A 286 -5.78 7.00 2.50
CA SER A 286 -5.70 6.07 3.63
C SER A 286 -6.30 6.63 4.90
N GLY A 287 -7.14 5.85 5.57
CA GLY A 287 -7.69 6.15 6.87
C GLY A 287 -8.54 7.43 6.87
N ILE A 288 -8.47 8.18 7.96
CA ILE A 288 -9.26 9.40 8.14
C ILE A 288 -8.32 10.59 8.38
N LEU A 289 -8.43 11.59 7.52
CA LEU A 289 -7.78 12.89 7.65
C LEU A 289 -8.84 13.95 7.91
N ILE A 290 -8.69 14.70 9.00
CA ILE A 290 -9.59 15.80 9.36
C ILE A 290 -8.84 17.13 9.38
N SER A 291 -9.57 18.22 9.17
CA SER A 291 -9.04 19.56 9.31
C SER A 291 -8.83 19.90 10.80
N ARG A 292 -7.95 20.87 11.07
CA ARG A 292 -7.74 21.42 12.42
C ARG A 292 -9.06 21.87 13.07
N GLY A 293 -9.95 22.51 12.32
CA GLY A 293 -11.25 22.96 12.85
C GLY A 293 -12.15 21.80 13.29
N VAL A 294 -12.12 20.67 12.58
CA VAL A 294 -12.81 19.44 13.02
C VAL A 294 -12.17 18.89 14.28
N ALA A 295 -10.84 18.81 14.32
CA ALA A 295 -10.11 18.28 15.47
C ALA A 295 -10.38 19.09 16.75
N GLU A 296 -10.38 20.43 16.66
CA GLU A 296 -10.64 21.32 17.79
C GLU A 296 -12.08 21.18 18.32
N ARG A 297 -13.10 21.19 17.43
CA ARG A 297 -14.50 21.05 17.87
C ARG A 297 -14.84 19.65 18.38
N SER A 298 -14.15 18.62 17.88
CA SER A 298 -14.39 17.23 18.26
C SER A 298 -13.54 16.78 19.45
N GLY A 299 -12.62 17.58 19.92
CA GLY A 299 -11.80 17.29 21.09
C GLY A 299 -10.95 16.03 20.99
N VAL A 300 -10.44 15.70 19.78
CA VAL A 300 -9.58 14.52 19.59
C VAL A 300 -8.27 14.66 20.34
N THR A 301 -7.75 13.57 20.88
CA THR A 301 -6.53 13.58 21.71
C THR A 301 -5.28 13.44 20.82
N ARG A 302 -4.41 14.46 20.77
CA ARG A 302 -3.14 14.43 20.05
C ARG A 302 -2.21 13.35 20.61
N LEU A 303 -1.54 12.60 19.73
CA LEU A 303 -0.57 11.56 20.08
C LEU A 303 0.88 11.96 19.72
N SER A 304 1.13 12.30 18.46
CA SER A 304 2.47 12.61 17.93
C SER A 304 2.36 13.43 16.66
N ASP A 305 3.45 14.08 16.30
CA ASP A 305 3.59 14.72 14.99
C ASP A 305 3.64 13.67 13.88
N THR A 306 3.20 14.04 12.69
CA THR A 306 3.30 13.21 11.49
C THR A 306 3.43 14.07 10.25
N ALA A 307 4.12 13.56 9.25
CA ALA A 307 4.16 14.16 7.92
C ALA A 307 3.15 13.46 7.02
N MET A 308 2.45 14.22 6.20
CA MET A 308 1.45 13.72 5.25
C MET A 308 1.88 14.06 3.84
N TRP A 309 1.73 13.10 2.95
CA TRP A 309 2.13 13.20 1.55
C TRP A 309 0.91 13.05 0.66
N GLY A 310 0.97 13.64 -0.52
CA GLY A 310 -0.03 13.49 -1.55
C GLY A 310 0.50 14.01 -2.90
N ILE A 311 -0.36 14.15 -3.88
CA ILE A 311 0.02 14.71 -5.19
C ILE A 311 0.49 16.16 -5.03
N GLY A 312 1.58 16.51 -5.74
CA GLY A 312 2.20 17.83 -5.80
C GLY A 312 3.70 17.81 -5.52
N ASP A 313 4.39 18.89 -5.85
CA ASP A 313 5.87 18.97 -5.87
C ASP A 313 6.46 19.66 -4.62
N LYS A 314 5.64 19.97 -3.61
CA LYS A 314 6.08 20.72 -2.41
C LYS A 314 6.43 19.83 -1.20
N GLY A 315 6.54 18.51 -1.41
CA GLY A 315 6.89 17.56 -0.34
C GLY A 315 5.78 17.34 0.68
N SER A 316 6.15 16.88 1.87
CA SER A 316 5.21 16.57 2.94
C SER A 316 4.53 17.82 3.52
N LYS A 317 3.40 17.60 4.17
CA LYS A 317 2.68 18.59 4.98
C LYS A 317 2.69 18.18 6.43
N ASP A 318 2.91 19.16 7.27
CA ASP A 318 2.90 18.96 8.71
C ASP A 318 1.48 18.72 9.23
N GLY A 319 1.39 17.84 10.18
CA GLY A 319 0.19 17.51 10.91
C GLY A 319 0.49 16.62 12.09
N TYR A 320 -0.53 16.03 12.66
CA TYR A 320 -0.36 15.14 13.80
C TYR A 320 -1.35 13.96 13.78
N ALA A 321 -0.97 12.87 14.39
CA ALA A 321 -1.86 11.78 14.73
C ALA A 321 -2.62 12.10 16.02
N ALA A 322 -3.91 11.80 16.05
CA ALA A 322 -4.77 11.96 17.22
C ALA A 322 -5.71 10.76 17.35
N VAL A 323 -6.30 10.56 18.52
CA VAL A 323 -7.32 9.54 18.75
C VAL A 323 -8.68 10.20 18.88
N ALA A 324 -9.64 9.70 18.10
CA ALA A 324 -11.06 9.92 18.30
C ALA A 324 -11.63 8.80 19.17
N ASP A 325 -12.40 9.17 20.20
CA ASP A 325 -13.05 8.20 21.10
C ASP A 325 -14.15 7.42 20.36
N SER A 326 -14.92 8.14 19.53
CA SER A 326 -15.99 7.57 18.71
C SER A 326 -15.98 8.13 17.30
N LEU A 327 -16.18 7.26 16.32
CA LEU A 327 -16.42 7.62 14.91
C LEU A 327 -17.68 6.91 14.45
N LYS A 328 -18.68 7.67 13.95
CA LYS A 328 -19.93 7.09 13.42
C LYS A 328 -20.07 7.42 11.93
N ILE A 329 -20.38 6.40 11.14
CA ILE A 329 -20.53 6.48 9.70
C ILE A 329 -21.72 5.60 9.30
N GLY A 330 -22.84 6.21 8.96
CA GLY A 330 -24.08 5.46 8.77
C GLY A 330 -24.44 4.63 10.00
N GLY A 331 -24.61 3.31 9.82
CA GLY A 331 -24.90 2.37 10.93
C GLY A 331 -23.65 1.87 11.68
N LEU A 332 -22.45 2.28 11.28
CA LEU A 332 -21.21 1.84 11.92
C LEU A 332 -20.76 2.81 13.01
N GLU A 333 -20.31 2.23 14.13
CA GLU A 333 -19.61 2.95 15.18
C GLU A 333 -18.28 2.27 15.48
N PHE A 334 -17.20 3.06 15.40
CA PHE A 334 -15.84 2.65 15.76
C PHE A 334 -15.40 3.40 17.00
N GLN A 335 -14.59 2.79 17.84
CA GLN A 335 -14.01 3.40 19.03
C GLN A 335 -12.49 3.35 19.04
N GLY A 336 -11.86 4.35 19.68
CA GLY A 336 -10.43 4.43 19.88
C GLY A 336 -9.61 4.56 18.59
N CYS A 337 -10.17 5.17 17.56
CA CYS A 337 -9.56 5.20 16.25
C CYS A 337 -8.56 6.36 16.08
N THR A 338 -7.42 6.06 15.45
CA THR A 338 -6.48 7.10 15.06
C THR A 338 -7.02 7.86 13.85
N VAL A 339 -7.03 9.18 13.98
CA VAL A 339 -7.26 10.11 12.88
C VAL A 339 -6.01 10.97 12.68
N ARG A 340 -5.82 11.46 11.46
CA ARG A 340 -4.77 12.43 11.17
C ARG A 340 -5.38 13.82 11.11
N VAL A 341 -4.63 14.80 11.55
CA VAL A 341 -5.07 16.19 11.56
C VAL A 341 -4.11 17.01 10.72
N LEU A 342 -4.65 17.66 9.70
CA LEU A 342 -3.89 18.60 8.87
C LEU A 342 -3.93 19.98 9.54
N GLU A 343 -2.76 20.54 9.84
CA GLU A 343 -2.66 21.87 10.50
C GLU A 343 -2.95 23.02 9.54
N GLN A 344 -2.67 22.85 8.25
CA GLN A 344 -2.94 23.85 7.22
C GLN A 344 -4.39 23.69 6.69
N ARG A 345 -4.91 24.75 6.02
CA ARG A 345 -6.19 24.63 5.31
C ARG A 345 -6.11 23.50 4.30
N SER A 346 -7.09 22.60 4.38
CA SER A 346 -7.20 21.49 3.45
C SER A 346 -7.27 21.99 2.02
N VAL A 347 -6.47 21.41 1.13
CA VAL A 347 -6.57 21.63 -0.32
C VAL A 347 -7.89 21.08 -0.85
N VAL A 348 -8.51 20.19 -0.08
CA VAL A 348 -9.75 19.48 -0.42
C VAL A 348 -10.99 20.39 -0.26
N GLY A 349 -10.90 21.48 0.50
CA GLY A 349 -12.02 22.42 0.71
C GLY A 349 -13.15 21.92 1.59
N GLU A 350 -13.04 20.67 2.10
CA GLU A 350 -14.00 20.03 3.00
C GLU A 350 -13.44 19.90 4.42
N ASP A 351 -14.21 19.34 5.33
CA ASP A 351 -13.79 19.03 6.71
C ASP A 351 -12.60 18.05 6.76
N GLY A 352 -12.35 17.33 5.68
CA GLY A 352 -11.26 16.36 5.53
C GLY A 352 -11.56 15.32 4.45
N LEU A 353 -10.93 14.15 4.56
CA LEU A 353 -11.17 13.00 3.69
C LEU A 353 -11.22 11.70 4.49
N ILE A 354 -11.84 10.68 3.90
CA ILE A 354 -11.91 9.32 4.42
C ILE A 354 -11.60 8.32 3.31
N GLY A 355 -10.61 7.45 3.55
CA GLY A 355 -10.24 6.38 2.65
C GLY A 355 -11.23 5.22 2.68
N ALA A 356 -11.39 4.54 1.57
CA ALA A 356 -12.23 3.34 1.51
C ALA A 356 -11.65 2.16 2.31
N ASP A 357 -10.35 2.17 2.61
CA ASP A 357 -9.64 1.21 3.45
C ASP A 357 -10.15 1.17 4.90
N VAL A 358 -10.79 2.22 5.38
CA VAL A 358 -11.48 2.26 6.69
C VAL A 358 -12.54 1.15 6.80
N PHE A 359 -13.12 0.75 5.67
CA PHE A 359 -14.13 -0.29 5.57
C PHE A 359 -13.58 -1.64 5.11
N SER A 360 -12.27 -1.87 5.20
CA SER A 360 -11.59 -3.08 4.67
C SER A 360 -12.04 -4.41 5.29
N SER A 361 -12.76 -4.38 6.40
CA SER A 361 -13.41 -5.57 6.99
C SER A 361 -14.74 -5.95 6.33
N PHE A 362 -15.22 -5.14 5.39
CA PHE A 362 -16.44 -5.34 4.63
C PHE A 362 -16.15 -5.50 3.13
N LEU A 363 -17.08 -6.09 2.40
CA LEU A 363 -17.20 -5.86 0.97
C LEU A 363 -17.77 -4.45 0.78
N VAL A 364 -16.97 -3.57 0.15
CA VAL A 364 -17.30 -2.16 -0.04
C VAL A 364 -17.93 -1.99 -1.42
N GLU A 365 -19.22 -1.67 -1.49
CA GLU A 365 -19.93 -1.35 -2.73
C GLU A 365 -20.20 0.15 -2.80
N ILE A 366 -19.64 0.81 -3.81
CA ILE A 366 -19.79 2.23 -4.06
C ILE A 366 -20.70 2.39 -5.28
N ASP A 367 -21.98 2.50 -5.04
CA ASP A 367 -23.00 2.72 -6.08
C ASP A 367 -23.09 4.22 -6.38
N PHE A 368 -22.13 4.74 -7.15
CA PHE A 368 -22.10 6.15 -7.50
C PHE A 368 -23.34 6.61 -8.25
N PRO A 369 -23.93 5.83 -9.20
CA PRO A 369 -25.17 6.22 -9.88
C PRO A 369 -26.37 6.41 -8.96
N ASN A 370 -26.45 5.69 -7.84
CA ASN A 370 -27.50 5.84 -6.84
C ASN A 370 -27.06 6.64 -5.61
N GLU A 371 -25.82 7.14 -5.60
CA GLU A 371 -25.24 7.94 -4.51
C GLU A 371 -25.28 7.21 -3.15
N LYS A 372 -24.84 5.94 -3.16
CA LYS A 372 -24.89 5.07 -1.98
C LYS A 372 -23.57 4.36 -1.76
N LEU A 373 -23.18 4.25 -0.51
CA LEU A 373 -22.16 3.32 -0.03
C LEU A 373 -22.87 2.16 0.69
N ARG A 374 -22.67 0.94 0.21
CA ARG A 374 -23.13 -0.28 0.86
C ARG A 374 -21.95 -1.07 1.38
N LEU A 375 -22.07 -1.53 2.60
CA LEU A 375 -21.06 -2.33 3.28
C LEU A 375 -21.72 -3.63 3.72
N THR A 376 -21.19 -4.75 3.26
CA THR A 376 -21.70 -6.08 3.58
C THR A 376 -20.58 -6.97 4.10
N GLU A 377 -20.92 -8.04 4.81
CA GLU A 377 -19.91 -9.01 5.24
C GLU A 377 -19.15 -9.56 4.04
N LEU A 378 -17.83 -9.69 4.19
CA LEU A 378 -17.01 -10.40 3.21
C LEU A 378 -17.41 -11.88 3.15
N PRO A 379 -17.32 -12.54 1.98
CA PRO A 379 -17.56 -13.97 1.85
C PRO A 379 -16.76 -14.77 2.86
N LYS A 380 -17.41 -15.76 3.47
CA LYS A 380 -16.74 -16.68 4.41
C LYS A 380 -15.76 -17.55 3.67
N ARG A 381 -14.56 -17.66 4.21
CA ARG A 381 -13.57 -18.62 3.69
C ARG A 381 -13.94 -20.04 4.12
N PRO A 382 -13.54 -21.08 3.35
CA PRO A 382 -13.82 -22.46 3.72
C PRO A 382 -13.34 -22.83 5.13
N GLU A 383 -12.25 -22.22 5.57
CA GLU A 383 -11.65 -22.41 6.90
C GLU A 383 -12.46 -21.74 8.03
N ASP A 384 -13.27 -20.72 7.70
CA ASP A 384 -14.16 -20.02 8.65
C ASP A 384 -15.47 -20.79 8.92
N SER A 385 -15.81 -21.75 8.07
CA SER A 385 -17.12 -22.45 8.09
C SER A 385 -17.26 -23.48 9.22
N SER A 386 -16.21 -23.73 10.01
CA SER A 386 -16.19 -24.79 11.04
C SER A 386 -16.53 -24.32 12.45
N SER A 387 -17.16 -23.15 12.63
CA SER A 387 -17.57 -22.75 13.98
C SER A 387 -18.76 -21.82 14.03
N ASN A 388 -19.74 -22.21 14.85
CA ASN A 388 -20.69 -21.29 15.47
C ASN A 388 -19.94 -20.16 16.14
N LEU A 389 -20.10 -18.93 15.64
CA LEU A 389 -19.62 -17.71 16.25
C LEU A 389 -20.38 -17.46 17.56
N ALA A 390 -19.95 -18.12 18.63
CA ALA A 390 -20.15 -17.60 19.96
C ALA A 390 -19.02 -16.60 20.19
N LEU A 391 -19.34 -15.31 20.13
CA LEU A 391 -18.50 -14.25 20.68
C LEU A 391 -18.26 -14.56 22.16
N LYS A 392 -17.12 -15.17 22.49
CA LYS A 392 -16.64 -15.17 23.86
C LYS A 392 -15.99 -13.83 24.09
N THR A 393 -16.70 -12.98 24.80
CA THR A 393 -16.13 -11.89 25.58
C THR A 393 -15.07 -12.49 26.49
N GLU A 394 -13.82 -12.07 26.34
CA GLU A 394 -12.78 -12.31 27.33
C GLU A 394 -13.06 -11.41 28.53
N GLU A 395 -13.75 -11.96 29.53
CA GLU A 395 -13.73 -11.50 30.89
C GLU A 395 -13.10 -12.61 31.75
N GLU A 396 -12.10 -12.18 32.53
CA GLU A 396 -11.59 -12.78 33.75
C GLU A 396 -10.77 -14.08 33.65
N ASN A 397 -9.45 -13.91 33.83
CA ASN A 397 -8.65 -14.83 34.61
C ASN A 397 -7.84 -14.04 35.66
N SER A 398 -8.36 -14.02 36.86
CA SER A 398 -7.60 -13.83 38.09
C SER A 398 -7.57 -15.16 38.86
N ASP A 399 -6.37 -15.60 39.12
CA ASP A 399 -5.89 -16.42 40.26
C ASP A 399 -6.85 -17.40 40.93
N SER A 400 -6.45 -18.68 40.88
CA SER A 400 -6.32 -19.50 42.12
C SER A 400 -5.65 -20.83 41.80
N GLU A 401 -4.58 -21.07 42.56
CA GLU A 401 -3.91 -22.35 42.73
C GLU A 401 -4.80 -23.35 43.52
N GLU A 402 -4.44 -24.62 43.38
CA GLU A 402 -4.60 -25.77 44.27
C GLU A 402 -5.64 -26.86 43.92
N GLU A 403 -5.12 -27.95 43.76
CA GLU A 403 -5.10 -29.27 44.42
C GLU A 403 -5.74 -30.47 43.73
N ASN A 404 -4.94 -31.51 43.67
CA ASN A 404 -5.19 -32.91 43.31
C ASN A 404 -6.47 -33.52 43.89
N THR A 405 -7.14 -34.34 43.09
CA THR A 405 -7.47 -35.74 43.48
C THR A 405 -8.02 -36.56 42.31
N ASP A 406 -7.48 -37.78 42.19
CA ASP A 406 -7.94 -38.89 41.36
C ASP A 406 -9.43 -39.18 41.39
N LYS A 407 -10.03 -39.46 40.21
CA LYS A 407 -10.96 -40.60 40.03
C LYS A 407 -11.25 -40.92 38.57
N SER A 408 -11.04 -42.16 38.23
CA SER A 408 -11.34 -42.87 37.01
C SER A 408 -12.82 -42.67 36.52
N GLY A 409 -12.98 -42.39 35.21
CA GLY A 409 -14.28 -42.43 34.58
C GLY A 409 -14.10 -42.29 33.05
N THR A 410 -14.18 -43.43 32.38
CA THR A 410 -14.16 -43.55 30.91
C THR A 410 -15.30 -42.75 30.31
N THR A 411 -14.97 -41.73 29.52
CA THR A 411 -15.92 -41.01 28.65
C THR A 411 -15.32 -40.91 27.23
N PRO A 412 -16.13 -40.93 26.15
CA PRO A 412 -15.64 -41.15 24.80
C PRO A 412 -14.80 -39.95 24.33
N SER A 413 -13.68 -40.27 23.68
CA SER A 413 -12.74 -39.37 23.04
C SER A 413 -13.47 -38.35 22.16
N ALA A 414 -13.62 -37.11 22.65
CA ALA A 414 -13.86 -35.95 21.81
C ALA A 414 -12.66 -35.81 20.89
N LYS A 415 -12.88 -35.87 19.57
CA LYS A 415 -11.86 -35.51 18.58
C LYS A 415 -11.36 -34.12 18.93
N ALA A 416 -10.09 -34.01 19.29
CA ALA A 416 -9.44 -32.74 19.52
C ALA A 416 -9.60 -31.88 18.28
N GLU A 417 -10.38 -30.79 18.39
CA GLU A 417 -10.47 -29.77 17.37
C GLU A 417 -9.06 -29.23 17.11
N LYS A 418 -8.63 -29.29 15.85
CA LYS A 418 -7.37 -28.67 15.46
C LYS A 418 -7.41 -27.19 15.81
N PRO A 419 -6.38 -26.63 16.46
CA PRO A 419 -6.36 -25.21 16.81
C PRO A 419 -6.54 -24.40 15.53
N ARG A 420 -7.45 -23.43 15.57
CA ARG A 420 -7.71 -22.53 14.44
C ARG A 420 -6.46 -21.72 14.17
N TYR A 421 -6.05 -21.68 12.90
CA TYR A 421 -5.04 -20.77 12.44
C TYR A 421 -5.61 -19.34 12.49
N SER A 422 -5.11 -18.51 13.41
CA SER A 422 -5.50 -17.12 13.59
C SER A 422 -4.57 -16.13 12.87
N GLY A 423 -3.61 -16.64 12.09
CA GLY A 423 -2.59 -15.85 11.39
C GLY A 423 -3.03 -15.31 10.02
N PRO A 424 -2.11 -14.65 9.32
CA PRO A 424 -2.34 -14.16 7.95
C PRO A 424 -2.75 -15.29 7.00
N GLN A 425 -3.72 -15.01 6.13
CA GLN A 425 -4.24 -15.97 5.16
C GLN A 425 -3.90 -15.55 3.73
N ASP A 426 -3.95 -16.47 2.80
CA ASP A 426 -3.80 -16.20 1.39
C ASP A 426 -5.14 -15.81 0.76
N ARG A 427 -5.08 -15.14 -0.41
CA ARG A 427 -6.26 -14.72 -1.19
C ARG A 427 -7.25 -15.86 -1.35
N TYR A 428 -8.51 -15.56 -1.15
CA TYR A 428 -9.63 -16.45 -1.45
C TYR A 428 -10.57 -15.76 -2.43
N ILE A 429 -10.87 -16.39 -3.54
CA ILE A 429 -11.86 -15.92 -4.51
C ILE A 429 -13.13 -16.74 -4.32
N ALA A 430 -14.13 -16.11 -3.72
CA ALA A 430 -15.43 -16.73 -3.50
C ALA A 430 -16.11 -17.06 -4.85
N PRO A 431 -16.96 -18.10 -4.93
CA PRO A 431 -17.64 -18.48 -6.18
C PRO A 431 -18.41 -17.32 -6.83
N GLU A 432 -19.04 -16.46 -6.04
CA GLU A 432 -19.76 -15.26 -6.46
C GLU A 432 -18.84 -14.11 -6.93
N MET A 433 -17.56 -14.17 -6.63
CA MET A 433 -16.56 -13.15 -7.00
C MET A 433 -15.65 -13.58 -8.15
N LYS A 434 -15.98 -14.67 -8.86
CA LYS A 434 -15.13 -15.16 -9.98
C LYS A 434 -15.03 -14.18 -11.15
N SER A 435 -15.99 -13.27 -11.29
CA SER A 435 -15.96 -12.19 -12.30
C SER A 435 -15.12 -10.98 -11.87
N TYR A 436 -14.75 -10.88 -10.59
CA TYR A 436 -13.97 -9.75 -10.09
C TYR A 436 -12.54 -9.79 -10.65
N SER A 437 -12.01 -8.63 -10.95
CA SER A 437 -10.64 -8.45 -11.40
C SER A 437 -9.69 -8.48 -10.21
N PRO A 438 -8.66 -9.36 -10.21
CA PRO A 438 -7.58 -9.27 -9.24
C PRO A 438 -6.80 -7.97 -9.42
N VAL A 439 -6.45 -7.33 -8.30
CA VAL A 439 -5.67 -6.11 -8.30
C VAL A 439 -4.39 -6.29 -7.49
N PHE A 440 -3.43 -5.40 -7.71
CA PHE A 440 -2.24 -5.29 -6.87
C PHE A 440 -2.52 -4.32 -5.74
N ARG A 441 -2.37 -4.79 -4.51
CA ARG A 441 -2.60 -4.00 -3.31
C ARG A 441 -1.29 -3.54 -2.69
N PHE A 442 -1.12 -2.23 -2.56
CA PHE A 442 0.00 -1.61 -1.85
C PHE A 442 -0.54 -0.77 -0.69
N GLY A 443 -0.62 -1.37 0.49
CA GLY A 443 -1.29 -0.75 1.64
C GLY A 443 -2.79 -0.57 1.39
N HIS A 444 -3.23 0.69 1.33
CA HIS A 444 -4.61 1.07 0.99
C HIS A 444 -4.87 1.18 -0.52
N MET A 445 -3.83 1.31 -1.32
CA MET A 445 -3.94 1.53 -2.76
C MET A 445 -4.27 0.25 -3.50
N LEU A 446 -5.25 0.33 -4.38
CA LEU A 446 -5.65 -0.75 -5.28
C LEU A 446 -5.24 -0.35 -6.71
N LEU A 447 -4.22 -1.02 -7.23
CA LEU A 447 -3.70 -0.82 -8.58
C LEU A 447 -4.31 -1.87 -9.52
N VAL A 448 -5.09 -1.39 -10.47
CA VAL A 448 -5.77 -2.22 -11.47
C VAL A 448 -4.85 -2.43 -12.66
N PRO A 449 -4.57 -3.69 -13.06
CA PRO A 449 -3.94 -3.96 -14.35
C PRO A 449 -4.76 -3.36 -15.48
N THR A 450 -4.14 -2.48 -16.26
CA THR A 450 -4.79 -1.70 -17.30
C THR A 450 -3.97 -1.76 -18.58
N SER A 451 -4.62 -1.96 -19.73
CA SER A 451 -3.99 -1.74 -21.02
C SER A 451 -4.23 -0.30 -21.48
N VAL A 452 -3.20 0.31 -22.04
CA VAL A 452 -3.28 1.62 -22.67
C VAL A 452 -3.10 1.42 -24.19
N GLY A 453 -4.16 1.60 -24.95
CA GLY A 453 -4.19 1.15 -26.33
C GLY A 453 -3.94 -0.36 -26.41
N GLU A 454 -2.91 -0.74 -27.17
CA GLU A 454 -2.48 -2.15 -27.30
C GLU A 454 -1.38 -2.53 -26.29
N VAL A 455 -0.94 -1.61 -25.42
CA VAL A 455 0.14 -1.84 -24.46
C VAL A 455 -0.44 -2.33 -23.13
N PRO A 456 -0.25 -3.60 -22.75
CA PRO A 456 -0.76 -4.17 -21.52
C PRO A 456 0.13 -3.86 -20.31
N GLY A 457 -0.32 -4.24 -19.13
CA GLY A 457 0.50 -4.32 -17.92
C GLY A 457 0.79 -2.99 -17.23
N LYS A 458 0.06 -1.92 -17.57
CA LYS A 458 0.13 -0.65 -16.84
C LYS A 458 -0.68 -0.73 -15.55
N LEU A 459 -0.22 -0.08 -14.50
CA LEU A 459 -0.88 -0.09 -13.19
C LEU A 459 -1.58 1.24 -12.94
N PHE A 460 -2.92 1.21 -12.84
CA PHE A 460 -3.74 2.39 -12.59
C PHE A 460 -4.38 2.32 -11.20
N LEU A 461 -4.22 3.39 -10.43
CA LEU A 461 -4.85 3.51 -9.12
C LEU A 461 -6.35 3.82 -9.26
N VAL A 462 -7.19 3.12 -8.50
CA VAL A 462 -8.61 3.49 -8.34
C VAL A 462 -8.69 4.66 -7.38
N ASP A 463 -9.00 5.86 -7.88
CA ASP A 463 -8.86 7.12 -7.13
C ASP A 463 -10.09 8.02 -7.31
N SER A 464 -11.09 7.87 -6.45
CA SER A 464 -12.28 8.72 -6.46
C SER A 464 -12.02 10.14 -5.93
N GLY A 465 -10.86 10.39 -5.32
CA GLY A 465 -10.39 11.72 -4.92
C GLY A 465 -9.78 12.50 -6.09
N ALA A 466 -9.28 11.82 -7.12
CA ALA A 466 -8.85 12.43 -8.37
C ALA A 466 -10.08 12.81 -9.24
N PHE A 467 -10.14 14.08 -9.69
CA PHE A 467 -11.31 14.54 -10.43
C PHE A 467 -11.45 13.85 -11.79
N THR A 468 -10.37 13.65 -12.53
CA THR A 468 -10.35 13.00 -13.85
C THR A 468 -9.33 11.87 -13.91
N ASN A 469 -9.36 11.08 -14.98
CA ASN A 469 -8.30 10.12 -15.25
C ASN A 469 -6.98 10.85 -15.52
N HIS A 470 -5.89 10.27 -15.06
CA HIS A 470 -4.55 10.75 -15.34
C HIS A 470 -3.67 9.62 -15.84
N ILE A 471 -2.62 9.97 -16.57
CA ILE A 471 -1.63 9.03 -17.08
C ILE A 471 -0.23 9.62 -16.92
N THR A 472 0.79 8.78 -16.77
CA THR A 472 2.17 9.27 -16.84
C THR A 472 2.53 9.66 -18.28
N PRO A 473 3.36 10.71 -18.47
CA PRO A 473 3.83 11.06 -19.82
C PRO A 473 4.58 9.89 -20.49
N ALA A 474 5.25 9.03 -19.72
CA ALA A 474 5.93 7.85 -20.25
C ALA A 474 4.94 6.85 -20.85
N ALA A 475 3.92 6.44 -20.07
CA ALA A 475 2.91 5.50 -20.55
C ALA A 475 2.09 6.06 -21.72
N ALA A 476 1.80 7.37 -21.72
CA ALA A 476 1.07 8.02 -22.80
C ALA A 476 1.87 8.03 -24.12
N ARG A 477 3.18 8.31 -24.07
CA ARG A 477 4.03 8.35 -25.28
C ARG A 477 4.16 7.03 -26.00
N GLU A 478 3.89 5.91 -25.35
CA GLU A 478 3.88 4.59 -25.98
C GLU A 478 2.74 4.43 -26.98
N VAL A 479 1.65 5.21 -26.85
CA VAL A 479 0.42 5.03 -27.66
C VAL A 479 -0.05 6.30 -28.38
N THR A 480 0.39 7.50 -27.95
CA THR A 480 -0.11 8.75 -28.52
C THR A 480 0.89 9.90 -28.35
N LYS A 481 0.59 11.04 -28.96
CA LYS A 481 1.39 12.26 -28.80
C LYS A 481 1.08 12.92 -27.45
N VAL A 482 2.12 13.49 -26.84
CA VAL A 482 2.04 14.18 -25.55
C VAL A 482 2.60 15.59 -25.71
N HIS A 483 1.82 16.58 -25.34
CA HIS A 483 2.12 18.00 -25.46
C HIS A 483 2.15 18.65 -24.09
N GLY A 484 3.06 19.61 -23.87
CA GLY A 484 3.03 20.44 -22.65
C GLY A 484 1.75 21.27 -22.61
N ASP A 485 1.08 21.30 -21.45
CA ASP A 485 -0.14 22.09 -21.27
C ASP A 485 -0.05 22.97 -20.01
N SER A 486 0.29 24.25 -20.22
CA SER A 486 0.34 25.25 -19.16
C SER A 486 -1.03 25.79 -18.72
N SER A 487 -2.11 25.44 -19.43
CA SER A 487 -3.47 25.87 -19.09
C SER A 487 -4.09 25.03 -17.98
N ILE A 488 -3.57 23.83 -17.73
CA ILE A 488 -4.03 22.90 -16.69
C ILE A 488 -3.19 23.10 -15.42
N THR A 489 -3.87 23.25 -14.31
CA THR A 489 -3.22 23.30 -12.98
C THR A 489 -3.72 22.15 -12.13
N ILE A 490 -2.80 21.28 -11.71
CA ILE A 490 -3.09 20.19 -10.78
C ILE A 490 -2.62 20.58 -9.39
N LYS A 491 -3.52 20.49 -8.43
CA LYS A 491 -3.22 20.72 -7.01
C LYS A 491 -3.65 19.53 -6.19
N GLY A 492 -2.75 19.06 -5.35
CA GLY A 492 -3.00 18.02 -4.37
C GLY A 492 -2.52 18.42 -2.97
N LEU A 493 -2.46 17.47 -2.06
CA LEU A 493 -2.04 17.70 -0.68
C LEU A 493 -0.62 18.26 -0.60
N SER A 494 0.30 17.78 -1.44
CA SER A 494 1.69 18.26 -1.53
C SER A 494 1.87 19.47 -2.46
N GLY A 495 0.80 20.21 -2.74
CA GLY A 495 0.86 21.47 -3.50
C GLY A 495 0.54 21.31 -4.98
N THR A 496 1.19 22.13 -5.81
CA THR A 496 0.93 22.19 -7.27
C THR A 496 1.96 21.36 -8.02
N VAL A 497 1.49 20.60 -9.01
CA VAL A 497 2.35 19.90 -9.97
C VAL A 497 2.88 20.92 -11.00
N LYS A 498 4.20 20.94 -11.20
CA LYS A 498 4.86 21.95 -12.07
C LYS A 498 4.72 21.63 -13.56
N ASN A 499 4.91 20.36 -13.92
CA ASN A 499 4.95 19.92 -15.31
C ASN A 499 3.69 19.12 -15.63
N VAL A 500 2.77 19.74 -16.36
CA VAL A 500 1.52 19.12 -16.78
C VAL A 500 1.50 19.05 -18.30
N TYR A 501 1.00 17.95 -18.80
CA TYR A 501 0.91 17.64 -20.21
C TYR A 501 -0.52 17.21 -20.56
N SER A 502 -0.86 17.24 -21.83
CA SER A 502 -2.05 16.64 -22.43
C SER A 502 -1.63 15.56 -23.43
N ALA A 503 -2.26 14.41 -23.38
CA ALA A 503 -2.08 13.35 -24.35
C ALA A 503 -3.32 13.24 -25.24
N ASP A 504 -3.15 13.22 -26.58
CA ASP A 504 -4.22 13.41 -27.55
C ASP A 504 -5.36 12.40 -27.38
N LYS A 505 -5.05 11.11 -27.44
CA LYS A 505 -6.03 10.05 -27.32
C LYS A 505 -5.43 8.83 -26.62
N ALA A 506 -6.07 8.38 -25.55
CA ALA A 506 -5.71 7.15 -24.89
C ALA A 506 -6.94 6.27 -24.63
N VAL A 507 -6.86 5.00 -25.02
CA VAL A 507 -7.88 4.00 -24.72
C VAL A 507 -7.42 3.21 -23.52
N LEU A 508 -8.18 3.28 -22.43
CA LEU A 508 -7.93 2.50 -21.22
C LEU A 508 -8.82 1.27 -21.20
N GLN A 509 -8.22 0.08 -20.96
CA GLN A 509 -8.94 -1.18 -20.78
C GLN A 509 -8.59 -1.76 -19.42
N PHE A 510 -9.56 -1.91 -18.54
CA PHE A 510 -9.40 -2.42 -17.16
C PHE A 510 -10.63 -3.25 -16.77
N GLY A 511 -10.40 -4.35 -16.06
CA GLY A 511 -11.47 -5.32 -15.85
C GLY A 511 -12.09 -5.74 -17.19
N HIS A 512 -13.39 -5.59 -17.31
CA HIS A 512 -14.14 -5.82 -18.56
C HIS A 512 -14.57 -4.53 -19.26
N LEU A 513 -14.08 -3.37 -18.80
CA LEU A 513 -14.45 -2.06 -19.33
C LEU A 513 -13.38 -1.53 -20.29
N ARG A 514 -13.86 -0.75 -21.26
CA ARG A 514 -13.05 0.00 -22.23
C ARG A 514 -13.51 1.44 -22.29
N GLN A 515 -12.59 2.35 -22.04
CA GLN A 515 -12.86 3.80 -22.09
C GLN A 515 -11.91 4.50 -23.05
N GLU A 516 -12.47 5.34 -23.91
CA GLU A 516 -11.71 6.24 -24.75
C GLU A 516 -11.61 7.60 -24.08
N ASN A 517 -10.40 8.14 -23.96
CA ASN A 517 -10.12 9.45 -23.40
C ASN A 517 -9.51 10.33 -24.49
N GLN A 518 -10.01 11.56 -24.60
CA GLN A 518 -9.45 12.63 -25.42
C GLN A 518 -8.80 13.66 -24.50
N ASP A 519 -7.64 14.19 -24.91
CA ASP A 519 -6.90 15.18 -24.14
C ASP A 519 -6.67 14.77 -22.67
N ILE A 520 -6.29 13.50 -22.46
CA ILE A 520 -6.08 12.99 -21.10
C ILE A 520 -4.91 13.71 -20.43
N VAL A 521 -5.16 14.18 -19.22
CA VAL A 521 -4.15 14.90 -18.44
C VAL A 521 -3.01 13.96 -18.05
N ALA A 522 -1.77 14.39 -18.34
CA ALA A 522 -0.60 13.60 -18.01
C ALA A 522 0.38 14.39 -17.14
N PHE A 523 0.92 13.73 -16.12
CA PHE A 523 1.97 14.27 -15.24
C PHE A 523 2.73 13.14 -14.56
N ASP A 524 3.82 13.46 -13.90
CA ASP A 524 4.71 12.49 -13.30
C ASP A 524 4.20 12.00 -11.93
N PHE A 525 4.13 10.68 -11.77
CA PHE A 525 3.79 9.98 -10.53
C PHE A 525 5.02 9.42 -9.81
N THR A 526 6.24 9.89 -10.12
CA THR A 526 7.49 9.33 -9.58
C THR A 526 7.48 9.26 -8.06
N HIS A 527 7.05 10.33 -7.37
CA HIS A 527 6.98 10.31 -5.91
C HIS A 527 6.07 9.21 -5.36
N LEU A 528 4.91 8.98 -5.99
CA LEU A 528 4.01 7.91 -5.60
C LEU A 528 4.64 6.54 -5.86
N SER A 529 5.20 6.36 -7.06
CA SER A 529 5.87 5.14 -7.50
C SER A 529 7.07 4.79 -6.59
N ASP A 530 7.84 5.80 -6.17
CA ASP A 530 8.95 5.62 -5.24
C ASP A 530 8.51 5.17 -3.85
N ASN A 531 7.40 5.72 -3.36
CA ASN A 531 6.88 5.39 -2.04
C ASN A 531 6.34 3.96 -1.94
N ILE A 532 5.73 3.46 -3.01
CA ILE A 532 5.20 2.09 -3.04
C ILE A 532 6.18 1.05 -3.60
N GLY A 533 7.27 1.53 -4.21
CA GLY A 533 8.34 0.68 -4.76
C GLY A 533 8.03 0.07 -6.12
N THR A 534 6.94 0.48 -6.78
CA THR A 534 6.55 0.05 -8.13
C THR A 534 5.98 1.22 -8.94
N GLU A 535 5.99 1.13 -10.26
CA GLU A 535 5.46 2.19 -11.13
C GLU A 535 3.93 2.28 -11.03
N VAL A 536 3.43 3.50 -10.86
CA VAL A 536 2.02 3.86 -11.07
C VAL A 536 1.93 4.58 -12.39
N SER A 537 1.24 3.98 -13.34
CA SER A 537 1.14 4.51 -14.71
C SER A 537 0.00 5.51 -14.90
N GLY A 538 -0.93 5.58 -13.94
CA GLY A 538 -2.04 6.54 -13.98
C GLY A 538 -3.06 6.34 -12.87
N THR A 539 -4.17 7.09 -12.96
CA THR A 539 -5.33 6.99 -12.06
C THR A 539 -6.63 6.87 -12.85
N LEU A 540 -7.55 6.07 -12.32
CA LEU A 540 -8.96 6.04 -12.73
C LEU A 540 -9.70 7.00 -11.81
N GLY A 541 -10.11 8.16 -12.34
CA GLY A 541 -10.63 9.28 -11.55
C GLY A 541 -12.15 9.37 -11.52
N PHE A 542 -12.65 10.29 -10.72
CA PHE A 542 -14.06 10.49 -10.41
C PHE A 542 -14.96 10.68 -11.65
N THR A 543 -14.52 11.41 -12.66
CA THR A 543 -15.32 11.64 -13.89
C THR A 543 -15.66 10.35 -14.63
N LEU A 544 -14.83 9.30 -14.49
CA LEU A 544 -15.12 7.95 -14.94
C LEU A 544 -15.91 7.17 -13.88
N LEU A 545 -15.38 7.12 -12.67
CA LEU A 545 -15.90 6.23 -11.61
C LEU A 545 -17.35 6.55 -11.23
N ARG A 546 -17.78 7.81 -11.33
CA ARG A 546 -19.16 8.23 -11.02
C ARG A 546 -20.26 7.56 -11.85
N PHE A 547 -19.89 6.91 -12.96
CA PHE A 547 -20.82 6.17 -13.81
C PHE A 547 -20.91 4.69 -13.45
N LEU A 548 -20.10 4.24 -12.51
CA LEU A 548 -19.91 2.84 -12.16
C LEU A 548 -20.51 2.51 -10.78
N ASP A 549 -20.98 1.28 -10.66
CA ASP A 549 -21.10 0.58 -9.38
C ASP A 549 -19.79 -0.20 -9.18
N ILE A 550 -19.08 0.07 -8.09
CA ILE A 550 -17.74 -0.45 -7.82
C ILE A 550 -17.76 -1.28 -6.55
N LYS A 551 -17.32 -2.53 -6.63
CA LYS A 551 -17.17 -3.38 -5.45
C LYS A 551 -15.71 -3.64 -5.17
N LEU A 552 -15.28 -3.35 -3.94
CA LEU A 552 -13.90 -3.47 -3.48
C LEU A 552 -13.81 -4.50 -2.36
N ASP A 553 -13.03 -5.54 -2.58
CA ASP A 553 -12.61 -6.46 -1.53
C ASP A 553 -11.14 -6.20 -1.19
N TYR A 554 -10.92 -5.41 -0.14
CA TYR A 554 -9.58 -5.10 0.36
C TYR A 554 -8.88 -6.30 0.99
N ARG A 555 -9.62 -7.26 1.52
CA ARG A 555 -9.07 -8.47 2.15
C ARG A 555 -8.35 -9.34 1.13
N ASP A 556 -9.03 -9.60 0.01
CA ASP A 556 -8.54 -10.52 -1.01
C ASP A 556 -7.99 -9.82 -2.27
N GLY A 557 -8.01 -8.47 -2.29
CA GLY A 557 -7.47 -7.67 -3.40
C GLY A 557 -8.24 -7.90 -4.71
N LEU A 558 -9.56 -7.73 -4.66
CA LEU A 558 -10.46 -7.92 -5.79
C LEU A 558 -11.29 -6.66 -6.03
N VAL A 559 -11.55 -6.36 -7.29
CA VAL A 559 -12.41 -5.23 -7.71
C VAL A 559 -13.38 -5.68 -8.79
N ASP A 560 -14.63 -5.26 -8.68
CA ASP A 560 -15.61 -5.36 -9.76
C ASP A 560 -16.07 -3.96 -10.19
N PHE A 561 -16.21 -3.76 -11.51
CA PHE A 561 -16.69 -2.53 -12.10
C PHE A 561 -17.92 -2.82 -12.92
N SER A 562 -19.08 -2.34 -12.51
CA SER A 562 -20.33 -2.51 -13.23
C SER A 562 -20.79 -1.20 -13.85
N TYR A 563 -21.08 -1.23 -15.16
CA TYR A 563 -21.61 -0.10 -15.91
C TYR A 563 -22.96 -0.46 -16.52
N ASP A 564 -24.02 0.35 -16.25
CA ASP A 564 -25.32 0.18 -16.87
C ASP A 564 -25.56 1.27 -17.95
N PRO A 565 -25.42 0.92 -19.24
CA PRO A 565 -25.61 1.90 -20.32
C PRO A 565 -27.04 2.42 -20.41
N LYS A 566 -28.06 1.71 -19.90
CA LYS A 566 -29.45 2.12 -19.95
C LYS A 566 -29.75 3.34 -19.09
N ARG A 567 -28.94 3.58 -18.06
CA ARG A 567 -29.07 4.75 -17.17
C ARG A 567 -28.62 6.05 -17.82
N TRP A 568 -27.71 6.00 -18.78
CA TRP A 568 -27.01 7.16 -19.33
C TRP A 568 -27.30 7.41 -20.81
N GLY A 569 -28.10 6.56 -21.42
CA GLY A 569 -28.49 6.61 -22.85
C GLY A 569 -29.75 7.43 -23.14
N ARG A 570 -30.06 8.46 -22.35
CA ARG A 570 -31.17 9.39 -22.63
C ARG A 570 -30.64 10.78 -22.90
#